data_c81a60bdbe7bde4c8126b06b99a03b80
#
_entry.id   c81a60bdbe7bde4c8126b06b99a03b80
#
_cell.length_a   1.000
_cell.length_b   1.000
_cell.length_c   1.000
_cell.angle_alpha   90.00
_cell.angle_beta   90.00
_cell.angle_gamma   90.00
#
_symmetry.space_group_name_H-M   'P 1'
#
loop_
_entity.id
_entity.type
_entity.pdbx_description
1 polymer ?
#
loop_
_entity_poly.entity_id
_entity_poly.type
_entity_poly.pdbx_seq_one_letter_code
_entity_poly.pdbx_strand_id
1 'polypeptide(L)'
;MYILHSQTDLDSKIKNLSMFKHKIIILMIVVGLTSLSAQNYKVGDYVSDFTDSLCTIDAEWSLYDYFGDINGGDYNVIWLVFFNTTSRRCQLEAAYSQTIHDMYKDQGLITIGIGSGWTDTYDCKDWSKNYDVSYPIINDDRLNLKSLFVDGSVPHHVIIDHNMQIVFTDKGTIVPPMGNDFLVTLNSTLQNMNTLSSIDESVLPNKPVLNSSYPNPFNSSTTISYTINEETPVSINIIDLLGENKNVIKSFSSQSPGTYTFSWNANQYTSGVYFIQLVTQTDIQHQKVLLVK
;
A
#
# COMPACT_ATOMS: atom_id res chain seq x y z
N MET A 1 -8.98 -48.46 49.46
CA MET A 1 -8.06 -47.32 49.76
C MET A 1 -7.17 -46.92 48.56
N TYR A 2 -7.68 -47.11 47.33
CA TYR A 2 -6.92 -46.85 46.08
C TYR A 2 -7.55 -45.82 45.14
N ILE A 3 -8.69 -45.23 45.51
CA ILE A 3 -9.44 -44.31 44.59
C ILE A 3 -9.17 -42.82 44.95
N LEU A 4 -8.71 -42.52 46.16
CA LEU A 4 -8.47 -41.14 46.62
C LEU A 4 -7.13 -40.52 46.14
N HIS A 5 -6.19 -41.34 45.65
CA HIS A 5 -4.87 -40.86 45.19
C HIS A 5 -4.85 -40.41 43.75
N SER A 6 -5.83 -40.86 42.92
CA SER A 6 -5.90 -40.49 41.50
C SER A 6 -6.58 -39.11 41.27
N GLN A 7 -7.47 -38.72 42.17
CA GLN A 7 -8.25 -37.48 42.04
C GLN A 7 -7.41 -36.24 42.36
N THR A 8 -6.55 -36.33 43.38
CA THR A 8 -5.64 -35.24 43.78
C THR A 8 -4.53 -34.97 42.76
N ASP A 9 -4.07 -36.02 42.04
CA ASP A 9 -3.07 -35.88 41.00
C ASP A 9 -3.68 -35.23 39.71
N LEU A 10 -4.93 -35.56 39.39
CA LEU A 10 -5.65 -34.97 38.27
C LEU A 10 -5.97 -33.49 38.53
N ASP A 11 -6.42 -33.14 39.75
CA ASP A 11 -6.72 -31.76 40.13
C ASP A 11 -5.45 -30.87 40.17
N SER A 12 -4.31 -31.44 40.57
CA SER A 12 -3.04 -30.72 40.51
C SER A 12 -2.54 -30.47 39.08
N LYS A 13 -2.74 -31.44 38.19
CA LYS A 13 -2.41 -31.29 36.77
C LYS A 13 -3.32 -30.27 36.05
N ILE A 14 -4.62 -30.25 36.37
CA ILE A 14 -5.58 -29.27 35.83
C ILE A 14 -5.25 -27.86 36.31
N LYS A 15 -4.91 -27.68 37.62
CA LYS A 15 -4.47 -26.38 38.17
C LYS A 15 -3.17 -25.89 37.51
N ASN A 16 -2.19 -26.79 37.30
CA ASN A 16 -0.95 -26.45 36.60
C ASN A 16 -1.17 -26.07 35.12
N LEU A 17 -2.09 -26.76 34.43
CA LEU A 17 -2.47 -26.43 33.04
C LEU A 17 -3.17 -25.07 32.94
N SER A 18 -4.05 -24.76 33.95
CA SER A 18 -4.72 -23.46 34.05
C SER A 18 -3.72 -22.32 34.31
N MET A 19 -2.79 -22.51 35.24
CA MET A 19 -1.73 -21.52 35.49
C MET A 19 -0.79 -21.34 34.31
N PHE A 20 -0.50 -22.42 33.55
CA PHE A 20 0.33 -22.34 32.36
C PHE A 20 -0.37 -21.57 31.24
N LYS A 21 -1.69 -21.79 31.04
CA LYS A 21 -2.50 -21.01 30.08
C LYS A 21 -2.58 -19.53 30.45
N HIS A 22 -2.75 -19.19 31.74
CA HIS A 22 -2.75 -17.79 32.18
C HIS A 22 -1.37 -17.13 32.05
N LYS A 23 -0.26 -17.83 32.28
CA LYS A 23 1.09 -17.31 32.03
C LYS A 23 1.38 -17.11 30.53
N ILE A 24 0.90 -18.00 29.67
CA ILE A 24 1.03 -17.85 28.22
C ILE A 24 0.18 -16.68 27.72
N ILE A 25 -1.04 -16.50 28.23
CA ILE A 25 -1.90 -15.35 27.87
C ILE A 25 -1.29 -14.04 28.37
N ILE A 26 -0.74 -14.00 29.58
CA ILE A 26 -0.04 -12.82 30.11
C ILE A 26 1.26 -12.56 29.34
N LEU A 27 1.99 -13.59 28.92
CA LEU A 27 3.19 -13.43 28.09
C LEU A 27 2.85 -12.95 26.67
N MET A 28 1.74 -13.41 26.06
CA MET A 28 1.26 -12.90 24.79
C MET A 28 0.74 -11.45 24.88
N ILE A 29 0.11 -11.07 25.99
CA ILE A 29 -0.31 -9.68 26.24
C ILE A 29 0.90 -8.77 26.49
N VAL A 30 1.97 -9.25 27.13
CA VAL A 30 3.19 -8.46 27.35
C VAL A 30 4.06 -8.36 26.09
N VAL A 31 4.03 -9.35 25.20
CA VAL A 31 4.68 -9.26 23.87
C VAL A 31 3.87 -8.43 22.90
N GLY A 32 2.54 -8.29 23.09
CA GLY A 32 1.65 -7.41 22.31
C GLY A 32 1.70 -5.93 22.71
N LEU A 33 2.42 -5.58 23.78
CA LEU A 33 2.66 -4.20 24.24
C LEU A 33 4.11 -3.73 23.97
N THR A 34 4.79 -4.30 22.98
CA THR A 34 5.83 -3.51 22.34
C THR A 34 5.09 -2.38 21.65
N SER A 35 5.20 -1.18 22.22
CA SER A 35 4.84 0.05 21.55
C SER A 35 5.25 -0.12 20.07
N LEU A 36 4.28 -0.13 19.13
CA LEU A 36 4.56 0.29 17.78
C LEU A 36 5.09 1.73 17.96
N SER A 37 6.39 1.87 18.13
CA SER A 37 7.03 3.15 17.85
C SER A 37 6.64 3.42 16.41
N ALA A 38 5.94 4.52 16.17
CA ALA A 38 5.67 4.98 14.84
C ALA A 38 7.01 4.96 14.11
N GLN A 39 7.18 4.00 13.19
CA GLN A 39 8.43 3.83 12.47
C GLN A 39 8.38 4.91 11.41
N ASN A 40 9.16 5.99 11.60
CA ASN A 40 9.28 6.99 10.57
C ASN A 40 9.86 6.34 9.32
N TYR A 41 9.11 6.38 8.25
CA TYR A 41 9.54 5.91 6.95
C TYR A 41 10.80 6.64 6.49
N LYS A 42 11.71 5.91 5.84
CA LYS A 42 13.00 6.41 5.32
C LYS A 42 13.14 6.06 3.85
N VAL A 43 14.08 6.68 3.18
CA VAL A 43 14.49 6.28 1.82
C VAL A 43 14.85 4.80 1.80
N GLY A 44 14.24 4.06 0.88
CA GLY A 44 14.35 2.63 0.72
C GLY A 44 13.22 1.80 1.35
N ASP A 45 12.42 2.39 2.25
CA ASP A 45 11.27 1.69 2.84
C ASP A 45 10.11 1.62 1.85
N TYR A 46 9.36 0.51 1.89
CA TYR A 46 8.10 0.36 1.17
C TYR A 46 6.95 0.88 2.02
N VAL A 47 6.13 1.72 1.42
CA VAL A 47 4.98 2.33 2.10
C VAL A 47 3.78 1.39 2.01
N SER A 48 3.22 1.05 3.17
CA SER A 48 1.95 0.32 3.23
C SER A 48 0.79 1.23 2.83
N ASP A 49 -0.28 0.62 2.31
CA ASP A 49 -1.50 1.36 1.98
C ASP A 49 -2.04 2.11 3.21
N PHE A 50 -2.51 3.32 2.97
CA PHE A 50 -3.31 4.09 3.90
C PHE A 50 -4.38 4.86 3.15
N THR A 51 -5.50 5.07 3.81
CA THR A 51 -6.65 5.81 3.28
C THR A 51 -6.91 7.02 4.15
N ASP A 52 -7.33 8.12 3.53
CA ASP A 52 -7.79 9.33 4.23
C ASP A 52 -8.78 10.11 3.35
N SER A 53 -9.48 11.07 3.95
CA SER A 53 -10.44 11.91 3.25
C SER A 53 -9.77 13.16 2.70
N LEU A 54 -10.06 13.45 1.44
CA LEU A 54 -9.61 14.69 0.81
C LEU A 54 -10.49 15.85 1.26
N CYS A 55 -9.89 16.87 1.85
CA CYS A 55 -10.63 18.00 2.38
C CYS A 55 -10.91 19.11 1.34
N THR A 56 -10.27 19.07 0.18
CA THR A 56 -10.58 19.98 -0.94
C THR A 56 -11.76 19.52 -1.78
N ILE A 57 -11.97 18.22 -1.85
CA ILE A 57 -13.09 17.56 -2.51
C ILE A 57 -13.65 16.50 -1.54
N ASP A 58 -14.93 16.22 -1.63
CA ASP A 58 -15.58 15.26 -0.73
C ASP A 58 -15.39 13.83 -1.28
N ALA A 59 -14.16 13.31 -1.15
CA ALA A 59 -13.76 11.99 -1.65
C ALA A 59 -12.76 11.31 -0.70
N GLU A 60 -12.81 9.99 -0.64
CA GLU A 60 -11.76 9.18 -0.02
C GLU A 60 -10.59 9.02 -0.99
N TRP A 61 -9.40 8.92 -0.45
CA TRP A 61 -8.16 8.72 -1.16
C TRP A 61 -7.40 7.54 -0.54
N SER A 62 -6.87 6.66 -1.37
CA SER A 62 -5.99 5.57 -0.96
C SER A 62 -4.66 5.67 -1.72
N LEU A 63 -3.56 5.44 -1.01
CA LEU A 63 -2.23 5.44 -1.63
C LEU A 63 -2.16 4.40 -2.75
N TYR A 64 -2.74 3.23 -2.54
CA TYR A 64 -2.65 2.12 -3.47
C TYR A 64 -3.58 2.24 -4.69
N ASP A 65 -4.48 3.23 -4.75
CA ASP A 65 -5.21 3.56 -5.99
C ASP A 65 -4.26 3.97 -7.13
N TYR A 66 -3.02 4.36 -6.78
CA TYR A 66 -1.97 4.78 -7.72
C TYR A 66 -0.85 3.74 -7.89
N PHE A 67 -1.03 2.55 -7.34
CA PHE A 67 -0.07 1.45 -7.48
C PHE A 67 -0.42 0.59 -8.68
N GLY A 68 0.40 0.63 -9.73
CA GLY A 68 0.15 -0.05 -10.99
C GLY A 68 -0.13 -1.55 -10.88
N ASP A 69 0.50 -2.24 -9.94
CA ASP A 69 0.26 -3.67 -9.69
C ASP A 69 -1.17 -3.97 -9.21
N ILE A 70 -1.89 -2.98 -8.70
CA ILE A 70 -3.23 -3.15 -8.12
C ILE A 70 -4.32 -2.47 -8.96
N ASN A 71 -4.00 -1.33 -9.59
CA ASN A 71 -4.98 -0.49 -10.30
C ASN A 71 -5.15 -0.82 -11.79
N GLY A 72 -4.50 -1.87 -12.29
CA GLY A 72 -4.63 -2.31 -13.68
C GLY A 72 -3.48 -1.90 -14.59
N GLY A 73 -2.32 -1.54 -14.03
CA GLY A 73 -1.10 -1.21 -14.76
C GLY A 73 -0.86 0.30 -14.92
N ASP A 74 -1.62 1.12 -14.23
CA ASP A 74 -1.49 2.58 -14.25
C ASP A 74 -0.49 3.01 -13.19
N TYR A 75 0.80 3.02 -13.55
CA TYR A 75 1.90 3.35 -12.65
C TYR A 75 2.03 4.85 -12.47
N ASN A 76 2.26 5.28 -11.22
CA ASN A 76 2.42 6.69 -10.86
C ASN A 76 3.59 6.90 -9.90
N VAL A 77 4.14 8.10 -9.91
CA VAL A 77 5.05 8.61 -8.87
C VAL A 77 4.24 9.51 -7.95
N ILE A 78 4.35 9.30 -6.65
CA ILE A 78 3.55 10.05 -5.67
C ILE A 78 4.46 11.02 -4.93
N TRP A 79 4.05 12.27 -4.86
CA TRP A 79 4.69 13.32 -4.11
C TRP A 79 3.81 13.79 -2.96
N LEU A 80 4.22 13.52 -1.72
CA LEU A 80 3.56 13.99 -0.51
C LEU A 80 4.19 15.32 -0.07
N VAL A 81 3.37 16.36 0.07
CA VAL A 81 3.77 17.70 0.46
C VAL A 81 3.22 17.98 1.86
N PHE A 82 4.06 17.83 2.88
CA PHE A 82 3.67 18.13 4.26
C PHE A 82 3.84 19.61 4.56
N PHE A 83 2.78 20.26 5.02
CA PHE A 83 2.80 21.67 5.34
C PHE A 83 1.97 22.03 6.58
N ASN A 84 2.18 23.24 7.09
CA ASN A 84 1.38 23.83 8.15
C ASN A 84 0.94 25.23 7.73
N THR A 85 -0.33 25.56 7.92
CA THR A 85 -0.92 26.83 7.46
C THR A 85 -0.30 28.06 8.08
N THR A 86 0.24 27.96 9.29
CA THR A 86 0.90 29.06 10.00
C THR A 86 2.37 29.22 9.65
N SER A 87 2.96 28.27 8.92
CA SER A 87 4.36 28.31 8.52
C SER A 87 4.57 29.24 7.32
N ARG A 88 5.31 30.33 7.53
CA ARG A 88 5.66 31.25 6.45
C ARG A 88 6.41 30.60 5.29
N ARG A 89 7.22 29.59 5.57
CA ARG A 89 7.95 28.84 4.53
C ARG A 89 6.98 28.02 3.67
N CYS A 90 6.01 27.35 4.28
CA CYS A 90 4.98 26.60 3.55
C CYS A 90 4.13 27.52 2.68
N GLN A 91 3.76 28.70 3.19
CA GLN A 91 3.00 29.72 2.44
C GLN A 91 3.76 30.19 1.19
N LEU A 92 5.07 30.46 1.32
CA LEU A 92 5.90 30.89 0.19
C LEU A 92 6.14 29.80 -0.84
N GLU A 93 6.07 28.54 -0.43
CA GLU A 93 6.33 27.40 -1.31
C GLU A 93 5.08 26.92 -2.05
N ALA A 94 3.89 27.21 -1.55
CA ALA A 94 2.64 26.66 -2.08
C ALA A 94 2.47 26.88 -3.60
N ALA A 95 2.72 28.10 -4.08
CA ALA A 95 2.63 28.41 -5.51
C ALA A 95 3.73 27.70 -6.34
N TYR A 96 4.91 27.47 -5.75
CA TYR A 96 5.98 26.73 -6.41
C TYR A 96 5.65 25.23 -6.50
N SER A 97 5.09 24.65 -5.44
CA SER A 97 4.59 23.28 -5.43
C SER A 97 3.50 23.08 -6.50
N GLN A 98 2.60 24.05 -6.65
CA GLN A 98 1.62 24.02 -7.73
C GLN A 98 2.27 24.04 -9.11
N THR A 99 3.30 24.85 -9.30
CA THR A 99 4.04 24.89 -10.58
C THR A 99 4.66 23.54 -10.92
N ILE A 100 5.23 22.85 -9.95
CA ILE A 100 5.80 21.52 -10.14
C ILE A 100 4.69 20.50 -10.45
N HIS A 101 3.59 20.54 -9.70
CA HIS A 101 2.42 19.70 -9.98
C HIS A 101 1.97 19.85 -11.45
N ASP A 102 1.74 21.08 -11.92
CA ASP A 102 1.30 21.35 -13.28
C ASP A 102 2.29 20.90 -14.35
N MET A 103 3.58 20.96 -14.05
CA MET A 103 4.64 20.55 -14.96
C MET A 103 4.69 19.02 -15.16
N TYR A 104 4.34 18.23 -14.14
CA TYR A 104 4.57 16.79 -14.14
C TYR A 104 3.30 15.93 -14.01
N LYS A 105 2.13 16.49 -13.72
CA LYS A 105 0.87 15.72 -13.56
C LYS A 105 0.53 14.87 -14.79
N ASP A 106 0.77 15.41 -15.99
CA ASP A 106 0.53 14.69 -17.25
C ASP A 106 1.66 13.66 -17.58
N GLN A 107 2.68 13.59 -16.73
CA GLN A 107 3.78 12.63 -16.83
C GLN A 107 3.67 11.52 -15.76
N GLY A 108 2.53 11.42 -15.08
CA GLY A 108 2.28 10.42 -14.04
C GLY A 108 2.67 10.84 -12.62
N LEU A 109 2.83 12.15 -12.37
CA LEU A 109 3.00 12.65 -11.01
C LEU A 109 1.64 12.84 -10.32
N ILE A 110 1.45 12.17 -9.20
CA ILE A 110 0.36 12.41 -8.26
C ILE A 110 0.88 13.24 -7.09
N THR A 111 0.36 14.44 -6.91
CA THR A 111 0.72 15.32 -5.80
C THR A 111 -0.39 15.34 -4.77
N ILE A 112 -0.07 15.12 -3.49
CA ILE A 112 -1.01 15.18 -2.37
C ILE A 112 -0.45 16.11 -1.31
N GLY A 113 -1.19 17.17 -1.00
CA GLY A 113 -0.92 18.03 0.14
C GLY A 113 -1.35 17.37 1.43
N ILE A 114 -0.51 17.40 2.46
CA ILE A 114 -0.83 16.91 3.80
C ILE A 114 -0.69 18.09 4.75
N GLY A 115 -1.82 18.72 5.03
CA GLY A 115 -1.90 20.00 5.71
C GLY A 115 -2.33 19.90 7.16
N SER A 116 -1.79 20.77 8.00
CA SER A 116 -2.14 20.90 9.41
C SER A 116 -2.22 22.39 9.82
N GLY A 117 -2.78 22.65 11.01
CA GLY A 117 -2.90 24.01 11.55
C GLY A 117 -4.10 24.77 11.00
N TRP A 118 -5.17 24.04 10.71
CA TRP A 118 -6.45 24.61 10.28
C TRP A 118 -7.18 25.31 11.46
N THR A 119 -8.12 26.17 11.14
CA THR A 119 -8.97 26.84 12.13
C THR A 119 -10.43 26.78 11.68
N ASP A 120 -11.37 27.10 12.55
CA ASP A 120 -12.80 27.16 12.21
C ASP A 120 -13.13 28.13 11.07
N THR A 121 -12.23 29.08 10.79
CA THR A 121 -12.41 30.12 9.78
C THR A 121 -11.41 30.01 8.62
N TYR A 122 -10.57 28.98 8.59
CA TYR A 122 -9.55 28.77 7.55
C TYR A 122 -9.31 27.29 7.33
N ASP A 123 -9.82 26.77 6.26
CA ASP A 123 -9.79 25.36 5.89
C ASP A 123 -8.94 25.06 4.65
N CYS A 124 -8.96 23.81 4.19
CA CYS A 124 -8.23 23.36 3.01
C CYS A 124 -8.65 24.08 1.72
N LYS A 125 -9.94 24.44 1.61
CA LYS A 125 -10.46 25.14 0.43
C LYS A 125 -9.97 26.58 0.40
N ASP A 126 -9.87 27.21 1.56
CA ASP A 126 -9.28 28.55 1.69
C ASP A 126 -7.79 28.54 1.33
N TRP A 127 -7.06 27.52 1.79
CA TRP A 127 -5.65 27.35 1.38
C TRP A 127 -5.51 27.21 -0.14
N SER A 128 -6.25 26.28 -0.75
CA SER A 128 -6.24 26.06 -2.19
C SER A 128 -6.54 27.33 -2.96
N LYS A 129 -7.55 28.09 -2.53
CA LYS A 129 -7.95 29.36 -3.15
C LYS A 129 -6.89 30.46 -2.96
N ASN A 130 -6.30 30.56 -1.76
CA ASN A 130 -5.37 31.66 -1.44
C ASN A 130 -4.01 31.50 -2.12
N TYR A 131 -3.60 30.25 -2.41
CA TYR A 131 -2.31 29.95 -3.03
C TYR A 131 -2.44 29.34 -4.43
N ASP A 132 -3.67 29.32 -5.00
CA ASP A 132 -3.97 28.74 -6.31
C ASP A 132 -3.49 27.30 -6.47
N VAL A 133 -3.73 26.50 -5.41
CA VAL A 133 -3.34 25.08 -5.33
C VAL A 133 -4.49 24.22 -5.82
N SER A 134 -4.25 23.41 -6.86
CA SER A 134 -5.25 22.52 -7.48
C SER A 134 -5.08 21.05 -7.10
N TYR A 135 -3.93 20.62 -6.59
CA TYR A 135 -3.75 19.24 -6.14
C TYR A 135 -4.54 18.97 -4.85
N PRO A 136 -5.00 17.71 -4.66
CA PRO A 136 -5.79 17.33 -3.49
C PRO A 136 -5.04 17.53 -2.16
N ILE A 137 -5.79 17.83 -1.10
CA ILE A 137 -5.24 18.04 0.25
C ILE A 137 -5.96 17.13 1.24
N ILE A 138 -5.17 16.50 2.12
CA ILE A 138 -5.61 15.77 3.30
C ILE A 138 -5.46 16.69 4.52
N ASN A 139 -6.48 16.70 5.41
CA ASN A 139 -6.39 17.36 6.70
C ASN A 139 -5.74 16.45 7.73
N ASP A 140 -4.48 16.73 8.07
CA ASP A 140 -3.70 15.96 9.06
C ASP A 140 -3.53 16.71 10.39
N ASP A 141 -4.57 17.40 10.88
CA ASP A 141 -4.53 18.08 12.19
C ASP A 141 -4.23 17.13 13.36
N ARG A 142 -4.57 15.85 13.20
CA ARG A 142 -4.23 14.80 14.17
C ARG A 142 -2.77 14.34 14.07
N LEU A 143 -2.03 14.84 13.07
CA LEU A 143 -0.63 14.51 12.79
C LEU A 143 -0.36 13.02 12.61
N ASN A 144 -1.35 12.25 12.12
CA ASN A 144 -1.24 10.81 11.91
C ASN A 144 -0.25 10.49 10.79
N LEU A 145 -0.45 11.08 9.60
CA LEU A 145 0.45 10.89 8.47
C LEU A 145 1.79 11.55 8.71
N LYS A 146 1.80 12.77 9.27
CA LYS A 146 3.04 13.46 9.61
C LYS A 146 3.93 12.61 10.53
N SER A 147 3.36 11.92 11.51
CA SER A 147 4.14 11.07 12.44
C SER A 147 4.78 9.85 11.77
N LEU A 148 4.24 9.41 10.61
CA LEU A 148 4.79 8.28 9.86
C LEU A 148 5.93 8.69 8.92
N PHE A 149 5.89 9.91 8.36
CA PHE A 149 6.80 10.33 7.29
C PHE A 149 7.78 11.43 7.70
N VAL A 150 7.44 12.24 8.71
CA VAL A 150 8.16 13.48 9.00
C VAL A 150 8.83 13.45 10.36
N ASP A 151 10.14 13.54 10.39
CA ASP A 151 10.94 13.68 11.60
C ASP A 151 11.30 15.16 11.85
N GLY A 152 10.34 16.02 12.14
CA GLY A 152 10.67 17.42 12.46
C GLY A 152 9.78 18.47 11.81
N SER A 153 10.40 19.46 11.14
CA SER A 153 9.71 20.65 10.65
C SER A 153 9.15 20.49 9.24
N VAL A 154 8.16 21.34 8.93
CA VAL A 154 7.60 21.52 7.60
C VAL A 154 8.05 22.87 7.02
N PRO A 155 8.09 23.05 5.68
CA PRO A 155 7.69 22.07 4.67
C PRO A 155 8.58 20.83 4.69
N HIS A 156 8.00 19.67 4.28
CA HIS A 156 8.70 18.40 4.14
C HIS A 156 8.15 17.66 2.93
N HIS A 157 9.02 17.00 2.19
CA HIS A 157 8.68 16.37 0.92
C HIS A 157 9.06 14.91 0.92
N VAL A 158 8.16 14.07 0.44
CA VAL A 158 8.41 12.63 0.25
C VAL A 158 8.05 12.27 -1.18
N ILE A 159 8.97 11.60 -1.89
CA ILE A 159 8.69 11.00 -3.19
C ILE A 159 8.63 9.49 -3.01
N ILE A 160 7.52 8.91 -3.45
CA ILE A 160 7.28 7.47 -3.48
C ILE A 160 7.25 7.07 -4.95
N ASP A 161 8.05 6.08 -5.32
CA ASP A 161 8.14 5.60 -6.69
C ASP A 161 6.95 4.70 -7.05
N HIS A 162 6.90 4.28 -8.30
CA HIS A 162 5.87 3.40 -8.85
C HIS A 162 5.80 2.00 -8.22
N ASN A 163 6.80 1.59 -7.42
CA ASN A 163 6.82 0.35 -6.63
C ASN A 163 6.41 0.57 -5.17
N MET A 164 5.89 1.75 -4.81
CA MET A 164 5.58 2.15 -3.44
C MET A 164 6.81 2.24 -2.52
N GLN A 165 8.00 2.45 -3.07
CA GLN A 165 9.22 2.66 -2.31
C GLN A 165 9.54 4.16 -2.17
N ILE A 166 9.92 4.61 -0.97
CA ILE A 166 10.40 5.98 -0.76
C ILE A 166 11.76 6.15 -1.42
N VAL A 167 11.86 7.07 -2.36
CA VAL A 167 13.10 7.42 -3.06
C VAL A 167 13.65 8.78 -2.64
N PHE A 168 12.83 9.59 -1.99
CA PHE A 168 13.23 10.90 -1.43
C PHE A 168 12.45 11.22 -0.17
N THR A 169 13.11 11.75 0.83
CA THR A 169 12.50 12.40 2.00
C THR A 169 13.44 13.46 2.52
N ASP A 170 12.98 14.71 2.58
CA ASP A 170 13.77 15.82 3.14
C ASP A 170 12.85 16.93 3.66
N LYS A 171 13.38 17.66 4.63
CA LYS A 171 12.76 18.83 5.26
C LYS A 171 13.36 20.13 4.70
N GLY A 172 12.51 21.12 4.57
CA GLY A 172 12.90 22.44 4.08
C GLY A 172 12.25 22.75 2.73
N THR A 173 12.50 23.95 2.26
CA THR A 173 11.87 24.42 1.03
C THR A 173 12.57 23.87 -0.20
N ILE A 174 11.77 23.54 -1.21
CA ILE A 174 12.24 23.16 -2.56
C ILE A 174 12.30 24.35 -3.51
N VAL A 175 12.01 25.58 -3.01
CA VAL A 175 12.13 26.80 -3.82
C VAL A 175 13.60 27.11 -4.13
N PRO A 176 13.98 27.35 -5.40
CA PRO A 176 15.36 27.67 -5.77
C PRO A 176 15.97 28.84 -4.96
N PRO A 177 17.27 28.77 -4.68
CA PRO A 177 18.27 27.81 -5.17
C PRO A 177 18.31 26.48 -4.42
N MET A 178 17.41 26.24 -3.47
CA MET A 178 17.23 24.98 -2.76
C MET A 178 16.40 24.01 -3.60
N GLY A 179 16.34 22.75 -3.21
CA GLY A 179 15.48 21.75 -3.86
C GLY A 179 16.03 21.12 -5.14
N ASN A 180 17.31 21.34 -5.47
CA ASN A 180 17.90 20.67 -6.63
C ASN A 180 17.82 19.15 -6.53
N ASP A 181 18.12 18.56 -5.36
CA ASP A 181 18.10 17.12 -5.15
C ASP A 181 16.68 16.57 -5.27
N PHE A 182 15.68 17.31 -4.81
CA PHE A 182 14.27 16.98 -5.01
C PHE A 182 13.92 16.90 -6.50
N LEU A 183 14.23 17.93 -7.27
CA LEU A 183 13.91 17.96 -8.72
C LEU A 183 14.67 16.90 -9.50
N VAL A 184 15.93 16.66 -9.18
CA VAL A 184 16.75 15.61 -9.81
C VAL A 184 16.14 14.24 -9.52
N THR A 185 15.77 13.98 -8.26
CA THR A 185 15.15 12.71 -7.88
C THR A 185 13.77 12.54 -8.51
N LEU A 186 12.93 13.58 -8.50
CA LEU A 186 11.61 13.54 -9.14
C LEU A 186 11.72 13.21 -10.63
N ASN A 187 12.57 13.94 -11.35
CA ASN A 187 12.77 13.71 -12.79
C ASN A 187 13.28 12.29 -13.09
N SER A 188 14.28 11.81 -12.35
CA SER A 188 14.81 10.47 -12.56
C SER A 188 13.79 9.37 -12.24
N THR A 189 12.97 9.57 -11.20
CA THR A 189 11.92 8.62 -10.82
C THR A 189 10.81 8.55 -11.88
N LEU A 190 10.36 9.70 -12.40
CA LEU A 190 9.38 9.76 -13.49
C LEU A 190 9.95 9.15 -14.79
N GLN A 191 11.20 9.42 -15.13
CA GLN A 191 11.84 8.82 -16.29
C GLN A 191 11.95 7.30 -16.15
N ASN A 192 12.33 6.78 -14.99
CA ASN A 192 12.42 5.34 -14.74
C ASN A 192 11.05 4.67 -14.89
N MET A 193 9.99 5.26 -14.34
CA MET A 193 8.62 4.79 -14.51
C MET A 193 8.20 4.80 -15.98
N ASN A 194 8.43 5.90 -16.69
CA ASN A 194 8.05 6.05 -18.10
C ASN A 194 8.83 5.15 -19.04
N THR A 195 10.10 4.81 -18.71
CA THR A 195 10.86 3.82 -19.48
C THR A 195 10.27 2.42 -19.35
N LEU A 196 9.69 2.07 -18.21
CA LEU A 196 8.95 0.82 -18.04
C LEU A 196 7.65 0.83 -18.88
N SER A 197 6.94 1.95 -18.92
CA SER A 197 5.74 2.12 -19.74
C SER A 197 6.03 2.25 -21.24
N SER A 198 7.23 2.66 -21.63
CA SER A 198 7.67 2.84 -23.01
C SER A 198 8.52 1.69 -23.56
N ILE A 199 8.76 0.64 -22.78
CA ILE A 199 9.27 -0.62 -23.31
C ILE A 199 8.12 -1.16 -24.17
N ASP A 200 8.23 -0.92 -25.46
CA ASP A 200 7.37 -1.44 -26.51
C ASP A 200 7.01 -2.90 -26.17
N GLU A 201 5.73 -3.26 -26.18
CA GLU A 201 5.24 -4.62 -25.89
C GLU A 201 6.00 -5.71 -26.68
N SER A 202 6.72 -5.30 -27.72
CA SER A 202 7.57 -6.16 -28.55
C SER A 202 8.93 -6.54 -27.91
N VAL A 203 9.35 -5.91 -26.80
CA VAL A 203 10.68 -6.11 -26.17
C VAL A 203 10.61 -6.58 -24.72
N LEU A 204 9.43 -6.61 -24.08
CA LEU A 204 9.26 -7.29 -22.80
C LEU A 204 9.50 -8.79 -23.01
N PRO A 205 10.33 -9.45 -22.17
CA PRO A 205 10.30 -10.91 -22.11
C PRO A 205 8.83 -11.29 -21.95
N ASN A 206 8.36 -12.22 -22.73
CA ASN A 206 6.98 -12.72 -22.87
C ASN A 206 6.44 -13.27 -21.53
N LYS A 207 6.39 -12.40 -20.49
CA LYS A 207 5.98 -12.79 -19.14
C LYS A 207 4.48 -13.00 -19.10
N PRO A 208 4.04 -14.08 -18.45
CA PRO A 208 2.65 -14.23 -18.08
C PRO A 208 2.18 -13.08 -17.18
N VAL A 209 0.92 -12.68 -17.30
CA VAL A 209 0.31 -11.60 -16.52
C VAL A 209 -0.89 -12.15 -15.78
N LEU A 210 -0.92 -12.01 -14.45
CA LEU A 210 -2.10 -12.27 -13.63
C LEU A 210 -2.97 -11.01 -13.61
N ASN A 211 -4.13 -11.08 -14.29
CA ASN A 211 -5.05 -9.96 -14.40
C ASN A 211 -5.88 -9.79 -13.13
N SER A 212 -6.47 -8.59 -12.95
CA SER A 212 -7.32 -8.31 -11.80
C SER A 212 -8.52 -9.25 -11.72
N SER A 213 -8.78 -9.78 -10.53
CA SER A 213 -9.94 -10.65 -10.27
C SER A 213 -11.19 -9.82 -10.02
N TYR A 214 -12.31 -10.25 -10.58
CA TYR A 214 -13.58 -9.55 -10.43
C TYR A 214 -14.74 -10.51 -10.13
N PRO A 215 -15.61 -10.15 -9.18
CA PRO A 215 -15.54 -9.02 -8.25
C PRO A 215 -14.44 -9.19 -7.19
N ASN A 216 -13.92 -8.07 -6.68
CA ASN A 216 -13.04 -8.01 -5.51
C ASN A 216 -13.30 -6.66 -4.78
N PRO A 217 -13.82 -6.61 -3.53
CA PRO A 217 -14.22 -7.77 -2.69
C PRO A 217 -15.32 -8.64 -3.31
N PHE A 218 -15.39 -9.90 -2.91
CA PHE A 218 -16.36 -10.84 -3.47
C PHE A 218 -17.13 -11.61 -2.39
N ASN A 219 -18.35 -12.02 -2.75
CA ASN A 219 -19.17 -12.91 -1.93
C ASN A 219 -19.38 -14.22 -2.71
N SER A 220 -18.91 -15.29 -2.10
CA SER A 220 -18.92 -16.67 -2.57
C SER A 220 -18.10 -16.98 -3.81
N SER A 221 -17.97 -16.14 -4.83
CA SER A 221 -17.16 -16.45 -6.01
C SER A 221 -16.54 -15.22 -6.66
N THR A 222 -15.34 -15.39 -7.22
CA THR A 222 -14.65 -14.40 -8.05
C THR A 222 -14.08 -15.06 -9.30
N THR A 223 -13.94 -14.29 -10.35
CA THR A 223 -13.32 -14.71 -11.60
C THR A 223 -11.84 -14.31 -11.59
N ILE A 224 -10.97 -15.28 -11.85
CA ILE A 224 -9.53 -15.14 -11.97
C ILE A 224 -9.19 -15.20 -13.44
N SER A 225 -8.43 -14.25 -13.95
CA SER A 225 -7.94 -14.23 -15.32
C SER A 225 -6.43 -14.05 -15.38
N TYR A 226 -5.77 -14.70 -16.32
CA TYR A 226 -4.36 -14.47 -16.62
C TYR A 226 -4.08 -14.67 -18.10
N THR A 227 -3.02 -14.02 -18.57
CA THR A 227 -2.59 -14.06 -19.96
C THR A 227 -1.17 -14.65 -20.02
N ILE A 228 -0.93 -15.55 -20.96
CA ILE A 228 0.40 -16.07 -21.29
C ILE A 228 0.70 -15.81 -22.77
N ASN A 229 1.89 -15.35 -23.06
CA ASN A 229 2.32 -14.90 -24.38
C ASN A 229 3.18 -15.93 -25.12
N GLU A 230 3.70 -16.93 -24.41
CA GLU A 230 4.44 -18.06 -24.97
C GLU A 230 4.05 -19.35 -24.26
N GLU A 231 4.31 -20.50 -24.88
CA GLU A 231 4.00 -21.79 -24.27
C GLU A 231 4.86 -21.98 -23.01
N THR A 232 4.21 -22.08 -21.85
CA THR A 232 4.88 -22.19 -20.55
C THR A 232 4.07 -23.03 -19.57
N PRO A 233 4.72 -23.79 -18.66
CA PRO A 233 4.02 -24.41 -17.55
C PRO A 233 3.50 -23.39 -16.56
N VAL A 234 2.21 -23.51 -16.21
CA VAL A 234 1.47 -22.60 -15.33
C VAL A 234 0.74 -23.36 -14.24
N SER A 235 0.78 -22.83 -13.01
CA SER A 235 -0.17 -23.22 -11.97
C SER A 235 -0.84 -21.99 -11.35
N ILE A 236 -2.10 -22.18 -10.93
CA ILE A 236 -2.87 -21.17 -10.18
C ILE A 236 -3.25 -21.76 -8.84
N ASN A 237 -2.82 -21.11 -7.78
CA ASN A 237 -3.07 -21.51 -6.40
C ASN A 237 -3.79 -20.40 -5.65
N ILE A 238 -4.58 -20.79 -4.64
CA ILE A 238 -5.14 -19.88 -3.64
C ILE A 238 -4.40 -20.12 -2.33
N ILE A 239 -3.78 -19.10 -1.79
CA ILE A 239 -3.06 -19.16 -0.51
C ILE A 239 -3.66 -18.17 0.49
N ASP A 240 -3.54 -18.47 1.77
CA ASP A 240 -3.94 -17.55 2.84
C ASP A 240 -2.81 -16.60 3.27
N LEU A 241 -3.07 -15.79 4.30
CA LEU A 241 -2.07 -14.86 4.89
C LEU A 241 -0.85 -15.57 5.47
N LEU A 242 -0.94 -16.86 5.78
CA LEU A 242 0.19 -17.64 6.30
C LEU A 242 0.99 -18.32 5.17
N GLY A 243 0.57 -18.12 3.92
CA GLY A 243 1.17 -18.78 2.76
C GLY A 243 0.73 -20.24 2.58
N GLU A 244 -0.27 -20.71 3.36
CA GLU A 244 -0.78 -22.05 3.22
C GLU A 244 -1.67 -22.17 1.97
N ASN A 245 -1.41 -23.19 1.15
CA ASN A 245 -2.20 -23.46 -0.03
C ASN A 245 -3.61 -23.97 0.38
N LYS A 246 -4.64 -23.20 0.08
CA LYS A 246 -6.04 -23.54 0.38
C LYS A 246 -6.74 -24.21 -0.81
N ASN A 247 -6.32 -23.90 -2.03
CA ASN A 247 -6.89 -24.50 -3.22
C ASN A 247 -5.91 -24.46 -4.39
N VAL A 248 -5.92 -25.48 -5.23
CA VAL A 248 -5.21 -25.51 -6.50
C VAL A 248 -6.26 -25.40 -7.61
N ILE A 249 -6.39 -24.22 -8.20
CA ILE A 249 -7.32 -23.97 -9.31
C ILE A 249 -6.82 -24.67 -10.58
N LYS A 250 -5.49 -24.63 -10.80
CA LYS A 250 -4.84 -25.28 -11.92
C LYS A 250 -3.49 -25.87 -11.46
N SER A 251 -3.32 -27.14 -11.69
CA SER A 251 -2.06 -27.83 -11.47
C SER A 251 -1.01 -27.42 -12.51
N PHE A 252 0.26 -27.43 -12.11
CA PHE A 252 1.38 -27.05 -12.97
C PHE A 252 1.43 -27.90 -14.24
N SER A 253 1.15 -27.27 -15.38
CA SER A 253 1.15 -27.94 -16.70
C SER A 253 1.35 -26.91 -17.81
N SER A 254 1.97 -27.32 -18.93
CA SER A 254 2.17 -26.48 -20.10
C SER A 254 0.84 -25.95 -20.66
N GLN A 255 0.83 -24.69 -21.03
CA GLN A 255 -0.27 -24.03 -21.74
C GLN A 255 0.24 -23.23 -22.92
N SER A 256 -0.53 -23.23 -23.99
CA SER A 256 -0.27 -22.41 -25.17
C SER A 256 -0.56 -20.92 -24.89
N PRO A 257 -0.01 -20.00 -25.70
CA PRO A 257 -0.32 -18.58 -25.60
C PRO A 257 -1.84 -18.31 -25.63
N GLY A 258 -2.29 -17.41 -24.78
CA GLY A 258 -3.72 -17.03 -24.69
C GLY A 258 -4.12 -16.47 -23.34
N THR A 259 -5.35 -15.97 -23.26
CA THR A 259 -5.96 -15.52 -22.00
C THR A 259 -6.88 -16.62 -21.46
N TYR A 260 -6.68 -16.93 -20.19
CA TYR A 260 -7.38 -18.00 -19.48
C TYR A 260 -8.19 -17.42 -18.33
N THR A 261 -9.39 -17.98 -18.10
CA THR A 261 -10.30 -17.50 -17.06
C THR A 261 -10.81 -18.67 -16.24
N PHE A 262 -10.82 -18.52 -14.92
CA PHE A 262 -11.33 -19.51 -13.97
C PHE A 262 -12.24 -18.85 -12.95
N SER A 263 -13.25 -19.56 -12.48
CA SER A 263 -14.07 -19.12 -11.35
C SER A 263 -13.62 -19.84 -10.08
N TRP A 264 -13.27 -19.06 -9.06
CA TRP A 264 -13.02 -19.59 -7.73
C TRP A 264 -14.29 -19.48 -6.88
N ASN A 265 -14.84 -20.63 -6.48
CA ASN A 265 -15.96 -20.70 -5.54
C ASN A 265 -15.41 -20.88 -4.10
N ALA A 266 -15.56 -19.84 -3.30
CA ALA A 266 -15.06 -19.78 -1.93
C ALA A 266 -16.12 -20.08 -0.86
N ASN A 267 -17.22 -20.73 -1.19
CA ASN A 267 -18.30 -21.03 -0.23
C ASN A 267 -17.85 -21.77 1.03
N GLN A 268 -16.83 -22.60 0.92
CA GLN A 268 -16.29 -23.38 2.04
C GLN A 268 -15.21 -22.65 2.86
N TYR A 269 -14.78 -21.45 2.44
CA TYR A 269 -13.73 -20.68 3.09
C TYR A 269 -14.34 -19.59 3.97
N THR A 270 -13.63 -19.17 5.01
CA THR A 270 -14.05 -18.08 5.91
C THR A 270 -13.80 -16.72 5.27
N SER A 271 -14.59 -15.69 5.65
CA SER A 271 -14.29 -14.31 5.27
C SER A 271 -12.86 -13.95 5.67
N GLY A 272 -12.15 -13.23 4.80
CA GLY A 272 -10.77 -12.88 5.03
C GLY A 272 -10.00 -12.59 3.73
N VAL A 273 -8.73 -12.27 3.91
CA VAL A 273 -7.80 -12.00 2.82
C VAL A 273 -7.19 -13.31 2.32
N TYR A 274 -7.20 -13.47 1.01
CA TYR A 274 -6.53 -14.55 0.28
C TYR A 274 -5.66 -13.97 -0.81
N PHE A 275 -4.72 -14.77 -1.30
CA PHE A 275 -3.91 -14.41 -2.46
C PHE A 275 -4.10 -15.46 -3.55
N ILE A 276 -4.33 -14.98 -4.75
CA ILE A 276 -4.23 -15.78 -5.96
C ILE A 276 -2.76 -15.75 -6.38
N GLN A 277 -2.17 -16.92 -6.57
CA GLN A 277 -0.77 -17.06 -6.95
C GLN A 277 -0.71 -17.70 -8.34
N LEU A 278 -0.13 -16.97 -9.29
CA LEU A 278 0.28 -17.50 -10.60
C LEU A 278 1.75 -17.90 -10.51
N VAL A 279 2.04 -19.17 -10.80
CA VAL A 279 3.40 -19.70 -10.80
C VAL A 279 3.75 -20.20 -12.19
N THR A 280 4.88 -19.76 -12.71
CA THR A 280 5.51 -20.25 -13.96
C THR A 280 6.90 -20.80 -13.67
N GLN A 281 7.65 -21.17 -14.69
CA GLN A 281 9.03 -21.62 -14.51
C GLN A 281 9.98 -20.49 -14.09
N THR A 282 9.66 -19.25 -14.44
CA THR A 282 10.57 -18.11 -14.29
C THR A 282 10.00 -17.00 -13.43
N ASP A 283 8.69 -17.05 -13.06
CA ASP A 283 8.02 -15.95 -12.37
C ASP A 283 6.94 -16.45 -11.41
N ILE A 284 6.70 -15.69 -10.35
CA ILE A 284 5.61 -15.92 -9.38
C ILE A 284 4.92 -14.59 -9.15
N GLN A 285 3.64 -14.51 -9.46
CA GLN A 285 2.82 -13.33 -9.24
C GLN A 285 1.74 -13.60 -8.19
N HIS A 286 1.38 -12.56 -7.44
CA HIS A 286 0.36 -12.65 -6.41
C HIS A 286 -0.67 -11.53 -6.61
N GLN A 287 -1.93 -11.86 -6.39
CA GLN A 287 -3.01 -10.89 -6.35
C GLN A 287 -3.84 -11.08 -5.09
N LYS A 288 -3.99 -10.01 -4.31
CA LYS A 288 -4.81 -9.99 -3.11
C LYS A 288 -6.30 -9.96 -3.48
N VAL A 289 -7.10 -10.80 -2.82
CA VAL A 289 -8.57 -10.80 -2.92
C VAL A 289 -9.21 -10.84 -1.54
N LEU A 290 -10.34 -10.19 -1.39
CA LEU A 290 -11.07 -10.11 -0.12
C LEU A 290 -12.42 -10.85 -0.24
N LEU A 291 -12.54 -11.94 0.50
CA LEU A 291 -13.80 -12.68 0.64
C LEU A 291 -14.61 -12.06 1.79
N VAL A 292 -15.84 -11.64 1.48
CA VAL A 292 -16.80 -11.07 2.43
C VAL A 292 -18.09 -11.92 2.37
N LYS A 293 -18.48 -12.52 3.48
CA LYS A 293 -19.72 -13.26 3.62
C LYS A 293 -20.68 -12.56 4.55
#